data_acb35ab5db1683765ea3260f449730fe
#
_entry.id   acb35ab5db1683765ea3260f449730fe
#
_cell.length_a   1.000
_cell.length_b   1.000
_cell.length_c   1.000
_cell.angle_alpha   90.00
_cell.angle_beta   90.00
_cell.angle_gamma   90.00
#
_symmetry.space_group_name_H-M   'P 1'
#
loop_
_entity.id
_entity.type
_entity.pdbx_description
1 polymer ?
#
loop_
_entity_poly.entity_id
_entity_poly.type
_entity_poly.pdbx_seq_one_letter_code
_entity_poly.pdbx_strand_id
1 'polypeptide(L)'
;GKIRGAAEKHYEILEKRMVSQFGLKPTPHDLVKLPPYYPNDSVLLRDWATYLDTVRITDWHVGLVIERLKKEGILDNTVILFFTDHGISHARGKQFLYDEGTHIPLVIKGPGVPKGKKRNDLIEHIDIAALSLAAAGIKIPAKMEGQDILSSKYQPKKFIFAARDRCGEAADQIRSVRSEKFLYIKNFFPRRPHLMPSNYKDTKLIIRRLRQLHGEDKLNSLSKRLLFSPTRPKEELYLYQDDKWQATNLVDQSEYNEMLKNHRDQLDQWILRTNDPGPDTLD
;
A
#
# COMPACT_ATOMS: atom_id res chain seq x y z
N GLY A 1 22.46 -11.26 -17.30
CA GLY A 1 23.33 -10.25 -17.91
C GLY A 1 22.60 -8.99 -18.32
N LYS A 2 21.69 -9.03 -19.31
CA LYS A 2 21.03 -7.80 -19.86
C LYS A 2 20.21 -7.01 -18.85
N ILE A 3 19.44 -7.67 -17.99
CA ILE A 3 18.62 -6.98 -16.97
C ILE A 3 19.53 -6.28 -15.96
N ARG A 4 20.59 -6.92 -15.52
CA ARG A 4 21.51 -6.35 -14.54
C ARG A 4 22.20 -5.10 -15.08
N GLY A 5 22.76 -5.14 -16.29
CA GLY A 5 23.40 -3.98 -16.88
C GLY A 5 22.44 -2.80 -17.14
N ALA A 6 21.20 -3.07 -17.56
CA ALA A 6 20.19 -2.02 -17.71
C ALA A 6 19.79 -1.41 -16.37
N ALA A 7 19.72 -2.23 -15.30
CA ALA A 7 19.44 -1.77 -13.96
C ALA A 7 20.56 -0.84 -13.43
N GLU A 8 21.81 -1.25 -13.57
CA GLU A 8 22.96 -0.47 -13.11
C GLU A 8 22.97 0.94 -13.74
N LYS A 9 22.78 1.03 -15.06
CA LYS A 9 22.71 2.33 -15.75
C LYS A 9 21.54 3.20 -15.26
N HIS A 10 20.38 2.60 -15.03
CA HIS A 10 19.21 3.31 -14.53
C HIS A 10 19.49 3.91 -13.14
N TYR A 11 20.02 3.12 -12.22
CA TYR A 11 20.32 3.57 -10.86
C TYR A 11 21.40 4.65 -10.83
N GLU A 12 22.47 4.53 -11.63
CA GLU A 12 23.50 5.56 -11.74
C GLU A 12 22.96 6.92 -12.17
N ILE A 13 22.03 6.94 -13.11
CA ILE A 13 21.36 8.18 -13.55
C ILE A 13 20.58 8.80 -12.40
N LEU A 14 19.80 8.00 -11.67
CA LEU A 14 19.01 8.48 -10.55
C LEU A 14 19.88 8.99 -9.40
N GLU A 15 20.93 8.25 -9.03
CA GLU A 15 21.89 8.64 -7.99
C GLU A 15 22.61 9.95 -8.33
N LYS A 16 23.04 10.14 -9.59
CA LYS A 16 23.65 11.40 -10.06
C LYS A 16 22.67 12.57 -9.95
N ARG A 17 21.41 12.36 -10.37
CA ARG A 17 20.37 13.40 -10.25
C ARG A 17 20.08 13.76 -8.79
N MET A 18 20.09 12.78 -7.90
CA MET A 18 19.86 12.99 -6.48
C MET A 18 20.88 13.98 -5.89
N VAL A 19 22.16 13.81 -6.22
CA VAL A 19 23.22 14.71 -5.80
C VAL A 19 23.13 16.07 -6.50
N SER A 20 23.04 16.08 -7.84
CA SER A 20 23.18 17.31 -8.64
C SER A 20 21.93 18.23 -8.59
N GLN A 21 20.73 17.66 -8.45
CA GLN A 21 19.49 18.43 -8.48
C GLN A 21 18.91 18.70 -7.08
N PHE A 22 19.10 17.76 -6.15
CA PHE A 22 18.48 17.84 -4.82
C PHE A 22 19.48 18.00 -3.67
N GLY A 23 20.80 17.90 -3.93
CA GLY A 23 21.83 17.97 -2.90
C GLY A 23 21.77 16.84 -1.87
N LEU A 24 21.16 15.72 -2.23
CA LEU A 24 20.96 14.56 -1.35
C LEU A 24 21.94 13.45 -1.66
N LYS A 25 22.53 12.83 -0.64
CA LYS A 25 23.34 11.62 -0.81
C LYS A 25 22.44 10.42 -1.06
N PRO A 26 22.73 9.56 -2.07
CA PRO A 26 22.01 8.32 -2.30
C PRO A 26 22.05 7.39 -1.08
N THR A 27 20.98 6.64 -0.88
CA THR A 27 20.92 5.62 0.17
C THR A 27 21.88 4.47 -0.15
N PRO A 28 22.80 4.09 0.75
CA PRO A 28 23.64 2.91 0.55
C PRO A 28 22.78 1.66 0.43
N HIS A 29 22.86 0.97 -0.70
CA HIS A 29 21.99 -0.18 -0.98
C HIS A 29 22.34 -1.43 -0.15
N ASP A 30 23.58 -1.56 0.31
CA ASP A 30 24.02 -2.61 1.23
C ASP A 30 23.46 -2.48 2.65
N LEU A 31 23.01 -1.29 3.05
CA LEU A 31 22.35 -1.05 4.35
C LEU A 31 20.83 -1.25 4.31
N VAL A 32 20.26 -1.48 3.14
CA VAL A 32 18.81 -1.64 2.97
C VAL A 32 18.36 -3.02 3.43
N LYS A 33 17.29 -3.07 4.23
CA LYS A 33 16.64 -4.32 4.64
C LYS A 33 15.40 -4.55 3.77
N LEU A 34 15.44 -5.60 2.98
CA LEU A 34 14.31 -6.03 2.17
C LEU A 34 13.26 -6.79 3.02
N PRO A 35 11.99 -6.79 2.62
CA PRO A 35 11.01 -7.76 3.12
C PRO A 35 11.53 -9.20 2.96
N PRO A 36 11.17 -10.14 3.88
CA PRO A 36 11.77 -11.48 3.93
C PRO A 36 11.48 -12.35 2.71
N TYR A 37 10.46 -11.99 1.93
CA TYR A 37 10.12 -12.68 0.67
C TYR A 37 10.85 -12.11 -0.56
N TYR A 38 11.76 -11.17 -0.39
CA TYR A 38 12.71 -10.77 -1.43
C TYR A 38 14.07 -11.39 -1.16
N PRO A 39 14.70 -12.03 -2.16
CA PRO A 39 16.04 -12.54 -1.99
C PRO A 39 17.05 -11.38 -1.81
N ASN A 40 18.16 -11.68 -1.14
CA ASN A 40 19.27 -10.74 -1.03
C ASN A 40 20.03 -10.66 -2.36
N ASP A 41 19.51 -9.86 -3.28
CA ASP A 41 20.03 -9.67 -4.63
C ASP A 41 20.39 -8.19 -4.87
N SER A 42 21.52 -7.93 -5.50
CA SER A 42 22.03 -6.56 -5.68
C SER A 42 21.09 -5.65 -6.48
N VAL A 43 20.33 -6.19 -7.42
CA VAL A 43 19.32 -5.41 -8.17
C VAL A 43 18.15 -5.04 -7.27
N LEU A 44 17.68 -5.97 -6.44
CA LEU A 44 16.57 -5.74 -5.53
C LEU A 44 16.94 -4.73 -4.42
N LEU A 45 18.12 -4.87 -3.84
CA LEU A 45 18.64 -3.96 -2.83
C LEU A 45 18.75 -2.53 -3.38
N ARG A 46 19.32 -2.39 -4.58
CA ARG A 46 19.50 -1.08 -5.22
C ARG A 46 18.17 -0.46 -5.65
N ASP A 47 17.23 -1.27 -6.15
CA ASP A 47 15.87 -0.81 -6.48
C ASP A 47 15.14 -0.29 -5.22
N TRP A 48 15.27 -0.99 -4.10
CA TRP A 48 14.69 -0.57 -2.83
C TRP A 48 15.34 0.69 -2.27
N ALA A 49 16.67 0.82 -2.35
CA ALA A 49 17.38 2.05 -2.00
C ALA A 49 16.88 3.23 -2.83
N THR A 50 16.71 3.02 -4.15
CA THR A 50 16.16 4.02 -5.06
C THR A 50 14.73 4.43 -4.69
N TYR A 51 13.89 3.47 -4.26
CA TYR A 51 12.56 3.80 -3.74
C TYR A 51 12.64 4.71 -2.50
N LEU A 52 13.51 4.40 -1.53
CA LEU A 52 13.71 5.24 -0.35
C LEU A 52 14.22 6.65 -0.74
N ASP A 53 15.07 6.73 -1.73
CA ASP A 53 15.57 7.99 -2.26
C ASP A 53 14.47 8.81 -2.94
N THR A 54 13.55 8.17 -3.65
CA THR A 54 12.39 8.88 -4.22
C THR A 54 11.43 9.41 -3.14
N VAL A 55 11.30 8.71 -2.01
CA VAL A 55 10.56 9.23 -0.84
C VAL A 55 11.25 10.47 -0.28
N ARG A 56 12.58 10.49 -0.17
CA ARG A 56 13.36 11.65 0.30
C ARG A 56 13.25 12.84 -0.67
N ILE A 57 13.24 12.60 -1.97
CA ILE A 57 12.99 13.64 -2.98
C ILE A 57 11.55 14.19 -2.83
N THR A 58 10.58 13.34 -2.55
CA THR A 58 9.20 13.77 -2.29
C THR A 58 9.13 14.68 -1.04
N ASP A 59 9.81 14.31 0.04
CA ASP A 59 9.93 15.14 1.25
C ASP A 59 10.55 16.50 0.94
N TRP A 60 11.61 16.53 0.12
CA TRP A 60 12.22 17.78 -0.33
C TRP A 60 11.20 18.68 -1.07
N HIS A 61 10.38 18.12 -1.96
CA HIS A 61 9.33 18.87 -2.65
C HIS A 61 8.22 19.37 -1.69
N VAL A 62 7.85 18.58 -0.70
CA VAL A 62 6.93 19.01 0.38
C VAL A 62 7.51 20.23 1.10
N GLY A 63 8.81 20.21 1.40
CA GLY A 63 9.52 21.34 1.97
C GLY A 63 9.36 22.62 1.14
N LEU A 64 9.52 22.55 -0.17
CA LEU A 64 9.32 23.71 -1.06
C LEU A 64 7.90 24.27 -1.01
N VAL A 65 6.88 23.39 -0.94
CA VAL A 65 5.48 23.83 -0.81
C VAL A 65 5.27 24.56 0.52
N ILE A 66 5.80 24.02 1.61
CA ILE A 66 5.70 24.64 2.94
C ILE A 66 6.39 26.00 2.97
N GLU A 67 7.61 26.12 2.44
CA GLU A 67 8.35 27.38 2.37
C GLU A 67 7.60 28.43 1.52
N ARG A 68 6.96 28.02 0.42
CA ARG A 68 6.13 28.91 -0.38
C ARG A 68 4.94 29.43 0.41
N LEU A 69 4.18 28.58 1.07
CA LEU A 69 3.03 28.97 1.89
C LEU A 69 3.45 29.91 3.03
N LYS A 70 4.62 29.68 3.62
CA LYS A 70 5.20 30.53 4.65
C LYS A 70 5.56 31.93 4.08
N LYS A 71 6.22 31.96 2.91
CA LYS A 71 6.58 33.22 2.22
C LYS A 71 5.35 34.04 1.83
N GLU A 72 4.27 33.38 1.43
CA GLU A 72 2.99 34.01 1.08
C GLU A 72 2.17 34.41 2.34
N GLY A 73 2.63 34.09 3.56
CA GLY A 73 1.95 34.44 4.82
C GLY A 73 0.66 33.67 5.09
N ILE A 74 0.42 32.57 4.38
CA ILE A 74 -0.82 31.78 4.49
C ILE A 74 -0.65 30.42 5.15
N LEU A 75 0.56 30.04 5.54
CA LEU A 75 0.85 28.71 6.11
C LEU A 75 -0.01 28.38 7.34
N ASP A 76 -0.23 29.36 8.23
CA ASP A 76 -0.97 29.15 9.46
C ASP A 76 -2.49 29.10 9.25
N ASN A 77 -2.96 29.47 8.06
CA ASN A 77 -4.37 29.38 7.65
C ASN A 77 -4.58 28.29 6.56
N THR A 78 -3.65 27.37 6.42
CA THR A 78 -3.72 26.31 5.40
C THR A 78 -3.72 24.93 6.06
N VAL A 79 -4.70 24.10 5.73
CA VAL A 79 -4.67 22.66 6.04
C VAL A 79 -3.88 21.93 4.97
N ILE A 80 -2.83 21.25 5.38
CA ILE A 80 -1.95 20.45 4.53
C ILE A 80 -2.22 18.99 4.82
N LEU A 81 -2.55 18.23 3.77
CA LEU A 81 -2.74 16.78 3.82
C LEU A 81 -1.64 16.14 2.96
N PHE A 82 -0.78 15.35 3.56
CA PHE A 82 0.18 14.50 2.85
C PHE A 82 -0.25 13.05 2.97
N PHE A 83 -0.50 12.42 1.85
CA PHE A 83 -0.87 11.00 1.75
C PHE A 83 -0.50 10.46 0.36
N THR A 84 -0.57 9.14 0.18
CA THR A 84 -0.41 8.48 -1.12
C THR A 84 -1.73 7.85 -1.56
N ASP A 85 -1.90 7.65 -2.86
CA ASP A 85 -3.08 7.01 -3.45
C ASP A 85 -3.11 5.49 -3.19
N HIS A 86 -1.95 4.87 -3.06
CA HIS A 86 -1.74 3.47 -2.71
C HIS A 86 -0.33 3.26 -2.15
N GLY A 87 -0.06 2.07 -1.66
CA GLY A 87 1.28 1.71 -1.19
C GLY A 87 2.31 1.51 -2.29
N ILE A 88 3.48 0.99 -1.92
CA ILE A 88 4.61 0.78 -2.83
C ILE A 88 4.24 -0.06 -4.06
N SER A 89 4.75 0.31 -5.24
CA SER A 89 4.45 -0.40 -6.48
C SER A 89 5.41 -1.57 -6.76
N HIS A 90 5.70 -2.37 -5.75
CA HIS A 90 6.47 -3.61 -5.83
C HIS A 90 5.57 -4.86 -5.90
N ALA A 91 6.15 -6.06 -5.69
CA ALA A 91 5.44 -7.31 -6.02
C ALA A 91 4.16 -7.55 -5.22
N ARG A 92 4.13 -7.20 -3.92
CA ARG A 92 2.95 -7.37 -3.04
C ARG A 92 2.23 -6.06 -2.68
N GLY A 93 2.73 -4.92 -3.15
CA GLY A 93 2.17 -3.61 -2.87
C GLY A 93 0.98 -3.25 -3.77
N LYS A 94 1.10 -2.18 -4.56
CA LYS A 94 0.05 -1.77 -5.51
C LYS A 94 -0.55 -2.98 -6.24
N GLN A 95 -1.87 -3.05 -6.35
CA GLN A 95 -2.69 -4.14 -6.89
C GLN A 95 -3.04 -5.24 -5.88
N PHE A 96 -2.51 -5.22 -4.67
CA PHE A 96 -2.83 -6.19 -3.64
C PHE A 96 -3.40 -5.52 -2.40
N LEU A 97 -4.18 -6.26 -1.61
CA LEU A 97 -4.85 -5.75 -0.41
C LEU A 97 -4.08 -6.07 0.88
N TYR A 98 -2.80 -6.39 0.76
CA TYR A 98 -1.88 -6.45 1.90
C TYR A 98 -1.47 -5.05 2.36
N ASP A 99 -0.90 -4.93 3.54
CA ASP A 99 -0.43 -3.66 4.10
C ASP A 99 0.51 -2.89 3.15
N GLU A 100 1.38 -3.58 2.42
CA GLU A 100 2.22 -2.92 1.41
C GLU A 100 1.44 -2.17 0.34
N GLY A 101 0.19 -2.59 0.06
CA GLY A 101 -0.67 -1.97 -0.95
C GLY A 101 -1.66 -0.97 -0.38
N THR A 102 -2.09 -1.15 0.86
CA THR A 102 -3.22 -0.42 1.44
C THR A 102 -2.88 0.45 2.66
N HIS A 103 -1.82 0.12 3.41
CA HIS A 103 -1.41 0.91 4.57
C HIS A 103 -0.51 2.06 4.11
N ILE A 104 -1.11 3.22 3.88
CA ILE A 104 -0.45 4.42 3.38
C ILE A 104 -0.16 5.43 4.50
N PRO A 105 0.84 6.31 4.32
CA PRO A 105 1.05 7.43 5.23
C PRO A 105 -0.10 8.44 5.12
N LEU A 106 -0.49 9.03 6.26
CA LEU A 106 -1.33 10.21 6.32
C LEU A 106 -0.75 11.17 7.35
N VAL A 107 -0.33 12.35 6.90
CA VAL A 107 0.16 13.43 7.77
C VAL A 107 -0.72 14.65 7.56
N ILE A 108 -1.21 15.23 8.66
CA ILE A 108 -2.11 16.39 8.63
C ILE A 108 -1.50 17.51 9.44
N LYS A 109 -1.44 18.71 8.86
CA LYS A 109 -1.03 19.94 9.51
C LYS A 109 -2.03 21.05 9.17
N GLY A 110 -2.35 21.92 10.13
CA GLY A 110 -3.17 23.09 9.85
C GLY A 110 -3.88 23.64 11.09
N PRO A 111 -4.75 24.64 10.93
CA PRO A 111 -5.60 25.14 11.97
C PRO A 111 -6.46 24.04 12.60
N GLY A 112 -6.55 24.02 13.93
CA GLY A 112 -7.35 23.01 14.65
C GLY A 112 -6.75 21.60 14.70
N VAL A 113 -5.64 21.32 14.00
CA VAL A 113 -4.98 20.01 14.02
C VAL A 113 -4.08 19.89 15.26
N PRO A 114 -4.25 18.86 16.12
CA PRO A 114 -3.38 18.64 17.27
C PRO A 114 -1.93 18.40 16.86
N LYS A 115 -1.00 19.18 17.42
CA LYS A 115 0.43 19.07 17.12
C LYS A 115 1.06 17.83 17.77
N GLY A 116 1.95 17.13 17.05
CA GLY A 116 2.75 16.02 17.59
C GLY A 116 1.92 14.81 18.02
N LYS A 117 0.69 14.68 17.60
CA LYS A 117 -0.17 13.52 17.88
C LYS A 117 0.00 12.45 16.84
N LYS A 118 0.17 11.21 17.29
CA LYS A 118 0.06 10.00 16.48
C LYS A 118 -1.28 9.33 16.80
N ARG A 119 -2.01 8.93 15.76
CA ARG A 119 -3.26 8.19 15.87
C ARG A 119 -3.08 6.81 15.23
N ASN A 120 -3.76 5.81 15.79
CA ASN A 120 -3.72 4.42 15.31
C ASN A 120 -5.11 3.91 14.89
N ASP A 121 -6.12 4.77 14.91
CA ASP A 121 -7.48 4.44 14.46
C ASP A 121 -7.51 4.20 12.95
N LEU A 122 -8.46 3.38 12.53
CA LEU A 122 -8.64 3.00 11.15
C LEU A 122 -9.32 4.13 10.36
N ILE A 123 -8.67 4.53 9.27
CA ILE A 123 -9.11 5.61 8.38
C ILE A 123 -9.09 5.09 6.94
N GLU A 124 -10.02 5.53 6.11
CA GLU A 124 -10.10 5.19 4.69
C GLU A 124 -9.93 6.43 3.81
N HIS A 125 -9.56 6.25 2.55
CA HIS A 125 -9.44 7.35 1.58
C HIS A 125 -10.73 8.17 1.43
N ILE A 126 -11.90 7.56 1.61
CA ILE A 126 -13.18 8.29 1.56
C ILE A 126 -13.29 9.38 2.64
N ASP A 127 -12.56 9.23 3.74
CA ASP A 127 -12.54 10.21 4.83
C ASP A 127 -11.78 11.49 4.43
N ILE A 128 -10.84 11.41 3.48
CA ILE A 128 -10.04 12.56 3.03
C ILE A 128 -10.93 13.63 2.38
N ALA A 129 -11.93 13.21 1.60
CA ALA A 129 -12.87 14.15 0.98
C ALA A 129 -13.74 14.84 2.03
N ALA A 130 -14.27 14.10 3.00
CA ALA A 130 -15.07 14.64 4.08
C ALA A 130 -14.26 15.62 4.96
N LEU A 131 -13.03 15.23 5.32
CA LEU A 131 -12.09 16.10 6.03
C LEU A 131 -11.79 17.39 5.26
N SER A 132 -11.58 17.31 3.96
CA SER A 132 -11.28 18.48 3.11
C SER A 132 -12.45 19.46 3.07
N LEU A 133 -13.69 18.98 2.96
CA LEU A 133 -14.90 19.81 3.03
C LEU A 133 -15.04 20.47 4.41
N ALA A 134 -14.88 19.70 5.47
CA ALA A 134 -14.96 20.22 6.84
C ALA A 134 -13.89 21.29 7.10
N ALA A 135 -12.65 21.07 6.66
CA ALA A 135 -11.57 22.04 6.78
C ALA A 135 -11.85 23.36 6.04
N ALA A 136 -12.62 23.29 4.95
CA ALA A 136 -13.08 24.46 4.19
C ALA A 136 -14.36 25.08 4.76
N GLY A 137 -14.92 24.60 5.87
CA GLY A 137 -16.18 25.06 6.45
C GLY A 137 -17.41 24.66 5.63
N ILE A 138 -17.29 23.70 4.71
CA ILE A 138 -18.36 23.22 3.83
C ILE A 138 -19.05 22.03 4.49
N LYS A 139 -20.38 22.04 4.50
CA LYS A 139 -21.18 20.94 5.03
C LYS A 139 -20.94 19.66 4.23
N ILE A 140 -20.59 18.57 4.92
CA ILE A 140 -20.44 17.24 4.31
C ILE A 140 -21.82 16.77 3.84
N PRO A 141 -21.98 16.40 2.54
CA PRO A 141 -23.23 15.86 2.01
C PRO A 141 -23.68 14.59 2.74
N ALA A 142 -24.96 14.46 3.03
CA ALA A 142 -25.51 13.31 3.80
C ALA A 142 -25.25 11.94 3.15
N LYS A 143 -25.10 11.89 1.82
CA LYS A 143 -24.79 10.65 1.06
C LYS A 143 -23.31 10.28 1.03
N MET A 144 -22.43 11.13 1.58
CA MET A 144 -21.00 10.85 1.66
C MET A 144 -20.71 9.94 2.86
N GLU A 145 -20.09 8.80 2.64
CA GLU A 145 -19.78 7.81 3.70
C GLU A 145 -18.55 8.18 4.53
N GLY A 146 -17.67 9.02 3.99
CA GLY A 146 -16.47 9.51 4.69
C GLY A 146 -16.82 10.42 5.87
N GLN A 147 -15.95 10.45 6.86
CA GLN A 147 -16.12 11.24 8.08
C GLN A 147 -15.01 12.29 8.22
N ASP A 148 -15.35 13.43 8.84
CA ASP A 148 -14.34 14.38 9.33
C ASP A 148 -13.62 13.77 10.54
N ILE A 149 -12.43 13.23 10.30
CA ILE A 149 -11.60 12.56 11.32
C ILE A 149 -11.01 13.50 12.36
N LEU A 150 -11.12 14.82 12.18
CA LEU A 150 -10.69 15.84 13.16
C LEU A 150 -11.87 16.36 13.99
N SER A 151 -13.10 16.02 13.65
CA SER A 151 -14.27 16.41 14.41
C SER A 151 -14.24 15.85 15.84
N SER A 152 -14.70 16.64 16.80
CA SER A 152 -14.94 16.16 18.18
C SER A 152 -16.02 15.08 18.26
N LYS A 153 -16.85 14.94 17.21
CA LYS A 153 -17.91 13.92 17.08
C LYS A 153 -17.45 12.68 16.31
N TYR A 154 -16.18 12.64 15.83
CA TYR A 154 -15.67 11.50 15.09
C TYR A 154 -15.70 10.23 15.93
N GLN A 155 -16.22 9.17 15.33
CA GLN A 155 -16.23 7.83 15.92
C GLN A 155 -15.30 6.92 15.13
N PRO A 156 -14.22 6.39 15.75
CA PRO A 156 -13.30 5.49 15.08
C PRO A 156 -14.02 4.26 14.49
N LYS A 157 -13.66 3.90 13.28
CA LYS A 157 -14.18 2.72 12.60
C LYS A 157 -13.64 1.46 13.26
N LYS A 158 -14.50 0.46 13.48
CA LYS A 158 -14.07 -0.87 13.93
C LYS A 158 -13.52 -1.72 12.79
N PHE A 159 -14.04 -1.50 11.59
CA PHE A 159 -13.66 -2.18 10.36
C PHE A 159 -13.52 -1.18 9.22
N ILE A 160 -12.54 -1.44 8.37
CA ILE A 160 -12.37 -0.76 7.08
C ILE A 160 -12.27 -1.79 5.96
N PHE A 161 -12.58 -1.37 4.73
CA PHE A 161 -12.72 -2.29 3.61
C PHE A 161 -11.88 -1.82 2.43
N ALA A 162 -11.40 -2.78 1.64
CA ALA A 162 -10.74 -2.48 0.38
C ALA A 162 -11.13 -3.50 -0.70
N ALA A 163 -11.14 -3.04 -1.93
CA ALA A 163 -11.53 -3.82 -3.09
C ALA A 163 -10.52 -3.68 -4.22
N ARG A 164 -10.35 -4.75 -4.98
CA ARG A 164 -9.65 -4.77 -6.25
C ARG A 164 -10.42 -5.63 -7.24
N ASP A 165 -10.63 -5.12 -8.45
CA ASP A 165 -11.19 -5.89 -9.57
C ASP A 165 -10.14 -6.04 -10.66
N ARG A 166 -9.96 -5.05 -11.51
CA ARG A 166 -8.98 -5.07 -12.58
C ARG A 166 -7.88 -4.04 -12.34
N CYS A 167 -6.64 -4.41 -12.61
CA CYS A 167 -5.54 -3.46 -12.68
C CYS A 167 -4.61 -3.82 -13.83
N GLY A 168 -4.66 -3.05 -14.91
CA GLY A 168 -4.03 -3.40 -16.18
C GLY A 168 -4.81 -4.46 -16.93
N GLU A 169 -4.11 -5.42 -17.54
CA GLU A 169 -4.68 -6.43 -18.43
C GLU A 169 -5.40 -7.56 -17.68
N ALA A 170 -4.93 -7.87 -16.48
CA ALA A 170 -5.42 -9.00 -15.72
C ALA A 170 -6.66 -8.62 -14.90
N ALA A 171 -7.80 -9.21 -15.21
CA ALA A 171 -8.97 -9.19 -14.35
C ALA A 171 -8.70 -10.00 -13.09
N ASP A 172 -9.18 -9.50 -11.95
CA ASP A 172 -9.11 -10.17 -10.66
C ASP A 172 -10.29 -9.67 -9.81
N GLN A 173 -10.60 -10.36 -8.74
CA GLN A 173 -11.53 -9.86 -7.74
C GLN A 173 -11.05 -10.28 -6.36
N ILE A 174 -10.67 -9.28 -5.59
CA ILE A 174 -10.19 -9.43 -4.21
C ILE A 174 -10.93 -8.42 -3.34
N ARG A 175 -11.37 -8.87 -2.18
CA ARG A 175 -11.99 -8.01 -1.16
C ARG A 175 -11.29 -8.23 0.16
N SER A 176 -11.17 -7.18 0.95
CA SER A 176 -10.62 -7.32 2.30
C SER A 176 -11.40 -6.52 3.32
N VAL A 177 -11.35 -7.00 4.54
CA VAL A 177 -11.78 -6.28 5.73
C VAL A 177 -10.65 -6.28 6.75
N ARG A 178 -10.42 -5.11 7.33
CA ARG A 178 -9.42 -4.91 8.36
C ARG A 178 -10.05 -4.41 9.64
N SER A 179 -9.71 -5.04 10.75
CA SER A 179 -9.89 -4.52 12.10
C SER A 179 -8.56 -3.98 12.65
N GLU A 180 -8.55 -3.50 13.88
CA GLU A 180 -7.31 -3.04 14.53
C GLU A 180 -6.20 -4.10 14.53
N LYS A 181 -6.58 -5.38 14.75
CA LYS A 181 -5.61 -6.48 14.91
C LYS A 181 -5.49 -7.40 13.72
N PHE A 182 -6.55 -7.57 12.93
CA PHE A 182 -6.60 -8.58 11.87
C PHE A 182 -6.89 -7.98 10.51
N LEU A 183 -6.27 -8.59 9.50
CA LEU A 183 -6.58 -8.39 8.09
C LEU A 183 -7.12 -9.71 7.52
N TYR A 184 -8.34 -9.68 7.00
CA TYR A 184 -8.92 -10.80 6.26
C TYR A 184 -9.05 -10.43 4.79
N ILE A 185 -8.65 -11.36 3.91
CA ILE A 185 -8.70 -11.21 2.45
C ILE A 185 -9.47 -12.39 1.85
N LYS A 186 -10.41 -12.10 0.95
CA LYS A 186 -11.16 -13.08 0.15
C LYS A 186 -10.75 -12.96 -1.32
N ASN A 187 -10.21 -14.03 -1.87
CA ASN A 187 -9.81 -14.14 -3.27
C ASN A 187 -10.90 -14.89 -4.04
N PHE A 188 -11.59 -14.23 -4.97
CA PHE A 188 -12.69 -14.84 -5.74
C PHE A 188 -12.17 -15.71 -6.90
N PHE A 189 -10.96 -15.44 -7.38
CA PHE A 189 -10.27 -16.25 -8.40
C PHE A 189 -9.01 -16.96 -7.85
N PRO A 190 -9.15 -17.92 -6.92
CA PRO A 190 -8.01 -18.54 -6.25
C PRO A 190 -7.13 -19.39 -7.20
N ARG A 191 -7.64 -19.78 -8.36
CA ARG A 191 -6.86 -20.51 -9.38
C ARG A 191 -5.89 -19.63 -10.17
N ARG A 192 -5.92 -18.30 -9.99
CA ARG A 192 -4.99 -17.36 -10.63
C ARG A 192 -3.73 -17.20 -9.77
N PRO A 193 -2.54 -17.04 -10.40
CA PRO A 193 -1.32 -16.80 -9.65
C PRO A 193 -1.33 -15.42 -8.98
N HIS A 194 -0.43 -15.25 -8.03
CA HIS A 194 -0.28 -13.97 -7.34
C HIS A 194 0.26 -12.89 -8.29
N LEU A 195 1.46 -13.09 -8.82
CA LEU A 195 2.08 -12.19 -9.81
C LEU A 195 1.63 -12.52 -11.23
N MET A 196 0.42 -12.11 -11.58
CA MET A 196 -0.07 -12.19 -12.95
C MET A 196 0.76 -11.32 -13.92
N PRO A 197 0.75 -11.59 -15.22
CA PRO A 197 1.34 -10.72 -16.23
C PRO A 197 0.77 -9.29 -16.11
N SER A 198 1.64 -8.28 -16.18
CA SER A 198 1.23 -6.88 -16.14
C SER A 198 2.28 -6.04 -16.85
N ASN A 199 1.92 -5.44 -17.99
CA ASN A 199 2.81 -4.55 -18.73
C ASN A 199 3.36 -3.43 -17.83
N TYR A 200 2.52 -2.89 -16.96
CA TYR A 200 2.96 -1.85 -16.01
C TYR A 200 3.99 -2.37 -14.99
N LYS A 201 3.74 -3.52 -14.34
CA LYS A 201 4.68 -4.07 -13.35
C LYS A 201 5.94 -4.62 -14.01
N ASP A 202 5.82 -5.26 -15.18
CA ASP A 202 6.92 -5.90 -15.86
C ASP A 202 7.91 -4.90 -16.50
N THR A 203 7.62 -3.58 -16.49
CA THR A 203 8.62 -2.54 -16.76
C THR A 203 9.60 -2.33 -15.62
N LYS A 204 9.23 -2.69 -14.38
CA LYS A 204 10.04 -2.44 -13.18
C LYS A 204 11.19 -3.44 -13.07
N LEU A 205 12.38 -2.93 -12.75
CA LEU A 205 13.58 -3.75 -12.68
C LEU A 205 13.48 -4.82 -11.59
N ILE A 206 12.92 -4.49 -10.43
CA ILE A 206 12.70 -5.45 -9.33
C ILE A 206 11.81 -6.62 -9.78
N ILE A 207 10.71 -6.38 -10.51
CA ILE A 207 9.80 -7.43 -10.97
C ILE A 207 10.48 -8.30 -12.02
N ARG A 208 11.17 -7.69 -12.99
CA ARG A 208 11.91 -8.42 -14.02
C ARG A 208 12.99 -9.31 -13.40
N ARG A 209 13.71 -8.81 -12.40
CA ARG A 209 14.73 -9.58 -11.70
C ARG A 209 14.12 -10.74 -10.90
N LEU A 210 13.01 -10.53 -10.22
CA LEU A 210 12.28 -11.59 -9.51
C LEU A 210 11.82 -12.70 -10.47
N ARG A 211 11.24 -12.33 -11.63
CA ARG A 211 10.87 -13.33 -12.66
C ARG A 211 12.07 -14.10 -13.20
N GLN A 212 13.20 -13.41 -13.42
CA GLN A 212 14.44 -14.08 -13.83
C GLN A 212 14.93 -15.07 -12.78
N LEU A 213 15.00 -14.65 -11.50
CA LEU A 213 15.43 -15.51 -10.39
C LEU A 213 14.49 -16.71 -10.20
N HIS A 214 13.19 -16.52 -10.44
CA HIS A 214 12.22 -17.61 -10.44
C HIS A 214 12.49 -18.63 -11.56
N GLY A 215 12.70 -18.17 -12.79
CA GLY A 215 13.04 -19.03 -13.93
C GLY A 215 14.39 -19.76 -13.79
N GLU A 216 15.32 -19.19 -13.01
CA GLU A 216 16.63 -19.78 -12.68
C GLU A 216 16.58 -20.67 -11.42
N ASP A 217 15.41 -20.88 -10.83
CA ASP A 217 15.18 -21.61 -9.56
C ASP A 217 16.00 -21.08 -8.36
N LYS A 218 16.28 -19.75 -8.34
CA LYS A 218 17.10 -19.09 -7.32
C LYS A 218 16.31 -18.42 -6.21
N LEU A 219 14.99 -18.59 -6.18
CA LEU A 219 14.15 -18.07 -5.12
C LEU A 219 14.03 -19.07 -3.96
N ASN A 220 13.99 -18.56 -2.73
CA ASN A 220 13.69 -19.38 -1.56
C ASN A 220 12.20 -19.80 -1.54
N SER A 221 11.85 -20.75 -0.65
CA SER A 221 10.49 -21.28 -0.53
C SER A 221 9.45 -20.21 -0.18
N LEU A 222 9.81 -19.23 0.64
CA LEU A 222 8.92 -18.13 1.01
C LEU A 222 8.61 -17.23 -0.19
N SER A 223 9.63 -16.85 -0.97
CA SER A 223 9.47 -16.07 -2.21
C SER A 223 8.61 -16.80 -3.23
N LYS A 224 8.88 -18.10 -3.45
CA LYS A 224 8.09 -18.94 -4.37
C LYS A 224 6.62 -18.98 -3.92
N ARG A 225 6.36 -19.26 -2.65
CA ARG A 225 5.01 -19.35 -2.10
C ARG A 225 4.24 -18.04 -2.18
N LEU A 226 4.84 -16.91 -1.78
CA LEU A 226 4.13 -15.64 -1.67
C LEU A 226 4.06 -14.84 -2.98
N LEU A 227 4.94 -15.10 -3.95
CA LEU A 227 5.01 -14.31 -5.17
C LEU A 227 4.71 -15.12 -6.44
N PHE A 228 5.08 -16.40 -6.48
CA PHE A 228 5.08 -17.22 -7.69
C PHE A 228 4.26 -18.50 -7.58
N SER A 229 3.50 -18.69 -6.50
CA SER A 229 2.54 -19.80 -6.45
C SER A 229 1.57 -19.71 -7.63
N PRO A 230 1.30 -20.83 -8.33
CA PRO A 230 0.36 -20.86 -9.46
C PRO A 230 -1.08 -20.59 -9.04
N THR A 231 -1.38 -20.73 -7.76
CA THR A 231 -2.70 -20.49 -7.16
C THR A 231 -2.55 -19.66 -5.90
N ARG A 232 -3.65 -19.07 -5.44
CA ARG A 232 -3.74 -18.33 -4.18
C ARG A 232 -4.67 -19.04 -3.18
N PRO A 233 -4.51 -18.84 -1.87
CA PRO A 233 -5.54 -19.22 -0.92
C PRO A 233 -6.88 -18.57 -1.29
N LYS A 234 -7.99 -19.29 -1.11
CA LYS A 234 -9.33 -18.71 -1.27
C LYS A 234 -9.58 -17.61 -0.22
N GLU A 235 -9.06 -17.84 0.97
CA GLU A 235 -9.18 -16.93 2.11
C GLU A 235 -7.84 -16.79 2.82
N GLU A 236 -7.60 -15.62 3.36
CA GLU A 236 -6.38 -15.32 4.10
C GLU A 236 -6.75 -14.51 5.35
N LEU A 237 -6.14 -14.87 6.48
CA LEU A 237 -6.27 -14.16 7.73
C LEU A 237 -4.88 -13.90 8.31
N TYR A 238 -4.60 -12.65 8.69
CA TYR A 238 -3.31 -12.24 9.22
C TYR A 238 -3.47 -11.46 10.52
N LEU A 239 -2.61 -11.74 11.50
CA LEU A 239 -2.51 -10.97 12.74
C LEU A 239 -1.45 -9.89 12.56
N TYR A 240 -1.88 -8.62 12.46
CA TYR A 240 -1.04 -7.50 12.07
C TYR A 240 0.15 -7.24 13.00
N GLN A 241 -0.02 -7.42 14.31
CA GLN A 241 1.01 -7.12 15.29
C GLN A 241 2.22 -8.07 15.20
N ASP A 242 1.98 -9.34 14.87
CA ASP A 242 2.99 -10.39 14.87
C ASP A 242 3.54 -10.69 13.48
N ASP A 243 2.77 -10.36 12.44
CA ASP A 243 3.12 -10.63 11.05
C ASP A 243 2.95 -9.39 10.15
N LYS A 244 3.82 -8.42 10.34
CA LYS A 244 3.78 -7.17 9.55
C LYS A 244 3.93 -7.39 8.03
N TRP A 245 4.37 -8.58 7.61
CA TRP A 245 4.57 -8.91 6.19
C TRP A 245 3.45 -9.76 5.60
N GLN A 246 2.44 -10.11 6.41
CA GLN A 246 1.35 -11.00 6.02
C GLN A 246 1.89 -12.26 5.30
N ALA A 247 2.84 -12.93 5.95
CA ALA A 247 3.51 -14.11 5.42
C ALA A 247 2.92 -15.43 5.95
N THR A 248 2.23 -15.39 7.09
CA THR A 248 1.66 -16.57 7.77
C THR A 248 0.14 -16.49 7.75
N ASN A 249 -0.49 -17.24 6.84
CA ASN A 249 -1.95 -17.33 6.79
C ASN A 249 -2.49 -18.16 7.95
N LEU A 250 -3.40 -17.61 8.74
CA LEU A 250 -3.99 -18.21 9.94
C LEU A 250 -5.33 -18.90 9.69
N VAL A 251 -5.80 -18.96 8.44
CA VAL A 251 -7.15 -19.42 8.08
C VAL A 251 -7.46 -20.85 8.51
N ASP A 252 -6.44 -21.71 8.60
CA ASP A 252 -6.58 -23.13 8.99
C ASP A 252 -6.27 -23.38 10.48
N GLN A 253 -6.01 -22.33 11.26
CA GLN A 253 -5.69 -22.45 12.68
C GLN A 253 -6.97 -22.27 13.52
N SER A 254 -7.36 -23.34 14.23
CA SER A 254 -8.63 -23.41 14.96
C SER A 254 -8.81 -22.33 16.03
N GLU A 255 -7.73 -21.85 16.61
CA GLU A 255 -7.74 -20.77 17.61
C GLU A 255 -8.26 -19.44 17.08
N TYR A 256 -8.22 -19.23 15.73
CA TYR A 256 -8.71 -18.01 15.07
C TYR A 256 -10.09 -18.17 14.42
N ASN A 257 -10.78 -19.30 14.59
CA ASN A 257 -12.07 -19.58 13.95
C ASN A 257 -13.13 -18.50 14.22
N GLU A 258 -13.21 -18.00 15.45
CA GLU A 258 -14.16 -16.95 15.81
C GLU A 258 -13.83 -15.64 15.09
N MET A 259 -12.55 -15.24 15.07
CA MET A 259 -12.09 -14.05 14.35
C MET A 259 -12.33 -14.17 12.86
N LEU A 260 -12.02 -15.32 12.28
CA LEU A 260 -12.24 -15.63 10.88
C LEU A 260 -13.73 -15.50 10.52
N LYS A 261 -14.61 -16.11 11.33
CA LYS A 261 -16.07 -16.01 11.15
C LYS A 261 -16.54 -14.55 11.21
N ASN A 262 -16.12 -13.81 12.22
CA ASN A 262 -16.50 -12.42 12.37
C ASN A 262 -16.08 -11.58 11.15
N HIS A 263 -14.85 -11.72 10.66
CA HIS A 263 -14.35 -10.96 9.51
C HIS A 263 -15.05 -11.38 8.20
N ARG A 264 -15.38 -12.65 8.02
CA ARG A 264 -16.23 -13.10 6.90
C ARG A 264 -17.57 -12.41 6.93
N ASP A 265 -18.25 -12.46 8.08
CA ASP A 265 -19.58 -11.87 8.26
C ASP A 265 -19.56 -10.34 7.98
N GLN A 266 -18.52 -9.64 8.45
CA GLN A 266 -18.35 -8.20 8.20
C GLN A 266 -18.13 -7.90 6.72
N LEU A 267 -17.28 -8.68 6.05
CA LEU A 267 -17.02 -8.51 4.62
C LEU A 267 -18.26 -8.83 3.78
N ASP A 268 -18.95 -9.92 4.05
CA ASP A 268 -20.14 -10.32 3.32
C ASP A 268 -21.28 -9.28 3.51
N GLN A 269 -21.45 -8.72 4.71
CA GLN A 269 -22.39 -7.61 4.96
C GLN A 269 -22.00 -6.34 4.18
N TRP A 270 -20.71 -6.04 4.09
CA TRP A 270 -20.23 -4.88 3.32
C TRP A 270 -20.50 -5.08 1.82
N ILE A 271 -20.24 -6.25 1.26
CA ILE A 271 -20.53 -6.62 -0.13
C ILE A 271 -22.01 -6.43 -0.45
N LEU A 272 -22.90 -6.94 0.44
CA LEU A 272 -24.35 -6.78 0.28
C LEU A 272 -24.77 -5.32 0.35
N ARG A 273 -24.31 -4.57 1.34
CA ARG A 273 -24.67 -3.16 1.55
C ARG A 273 -24.25 -2.26 0.39
N THR A 274 -23.08 -2.53 -0.19
CA THR A 274 -22.52 -1.74 -1.29
C THR A 274 -23.04 -2.18 -2.66
N ASN A 275 -23.84 -3.25 -2.71
CA ASN A 275 -24.28 -3.89 -3.96
C ASN A 275 -23.08 -4.19 -4.87
N ASP A 276 -22.02 -4.76 -4.29
CA ASP A 276 -20.79 -5.12 -5.01
C ASP A 276 -21.13 -6.17 -6.09
N PRO A 277 -20.78 -5.92 -7.37
CA PRO A 277 -21.28 -6.72 -8.49
C PRO A 277 -20.83 -8.19 -8.49
N GLY A 278 -19.84 -8.56 -7.68
CA GLY A 278 -19.33 -9.94 -7.67
C GLY A 278 -18.49 -10.32 -8.91
N PRO A 279 -17.99 -11.56 -8.96
CA PRO A 279 -17.03 -12.01 -9.98
C PRO A 279 -17.59 -12.15 -11.40
N ASP A 280 -18.89 -12.37 -11.54
CA ASP A 280 -19.54 -12.70 -12.82
C ASP A 280 -19.63 -11.50 -13.80
N THR A 281 -19.25 -10.30 -13.34
CA THR A 281 -19.28 -9.07 -14.14
C THR A 281 -17.92 -8.67 -14.71
N LEU A 282 -16.90 -9.50 -14.53
CA LEU A 282 -15.51 -9.18 -14.92
C LEU A 282 -15.05 -9.86 -16.23
N ASP A 283 -15.91 -10.63 -16.90
CA ASP A 283 -15.61 -11.27 -18.18
C ASP A 283 -15.72 -10.32 -19.36
#